data_803e96d5b6b2ac363cdc287612490214
#
_entry.id   803e96d5b6b2ac363cdc287612490214
#
_cell.length_a   1.000
_cell.length_b   1.000
_cell.length_c   1.000
_cell.angle_alpha   90.00
_cell.angle_beta   90.00
_cell.angle_gamma   90.00
#
_symmetry.space_group_name_H-M   'P 1'
#
loop_
_entity.id
_entity.type
_entity.pdbx_description
1 polymer ?
#
loop_
_entity_poly.entity_id
_entity_poly.type
_entity_poly.pdbx_seq_one_letter_code
_entity_poly.pdbx_strand_id
1 'polypeptide(L)'
;SVIYGQYRTLLNGDEDTDFKFGTITPDSIYVLSVNRSRFKEKLYPGTLTLVLSGSGTDRITLTDNSKTSATVSYSDAGRVFDIVSGSAGTVYTGVNSTGHSNVSGPYGKLYPDVGIIVLNGEALNDSIGDGGIGLVIDEWPTVSPRNKNLASGSSMISRGKSFTLQSEETITSNYIFVRVRNNEFNYSTNPSYITGSGELRHDVMINTPQAYITTVGLYNDNNDLVG
;
A
#
# COMPACT_ATOMS: atom_id res chain seq x y z
N SER A 1 18.86 14.22 16.84
CA SER A 1 18.82 15.05 15.63
C SER A 1 17.40 15.58 15.43
N VAL A 2 17.23 16.85 15.08
CA VAL A 2 15.91 17.47 14.84
C VAL A 2 15.11 16.68 13.80
N ILE A 3 15.74 16.26 12.71
CA ILE A 3 15.11 15.45 11.66
C ILE A 3 14.62 14.09 12.20
N TYR A 4 15.40 13.46 13.04
CA TYR A 4 15.01 12.19 13.67
C TYR A 4 13.79 12.38 14.58
N GLY A 5 13.77 13.45 15.39
CA GLY A 5 12.61 13.81 16.22
C GLY A 5 11.35 14.09 15.40
N GLN A 6 11.48 14.80 14.28
CA GLN A 6 10.34 15.03 13.36
C GLN A 6 9.71 13.73 12.84
N TYR A 7 10.53 12.75 12.45
CA TYR A 7 10.01 11.45 12.02
C TYR A 7 9.41 10.65 13.16
N ARG A 8 9.96 10.75 14.39
CA ARG A 8 9.34 10.13 15.57
C ARG A 8 7.96 10.70 15.84
N THR A 9 7.84 12.02 15.89
CA THR A 9 6.54 12.70 16.05
C THR A 9 5.56 12.30 14.94
N LEU A 10 6.00 12.27 13.68
CA LEU A 10 5.13 11.97 12.56
C LEU A 10 4.63 10.51 12.56
N LEU A 11 5.48 9.56 12.93
CA LEU A 11 5.21 8.13 12.77
C LEU A 11 4.79 7.43 14.07
N ASN A 12 5.30 7.90 15.21
CA ASN A 12 5.03 7.32 16.53
C ASN A 12 4.17 8.24 17.41
N GLY A 13 3.83 9.46 16.93
CA GLY A 13 3.01 10.43 17.66
C GLY A 13 3.78 11.19 18.76
N ASP A 14 5.02 10.84 19.04
CA ASP A 14 5.82 11.40 20.11
C ASP A 14 7.30 11.51 19.70
N GLU A 15 7.92 12.64 20.04
CA GLU A 15 9.33 12.86 19.69
C GLU A 15 10.33 12.07 20.56
N ASP A 16 9.88 11.57 21.70
CA ASP A 16 10.72 10.81 22.64
C ASP A 16 10.64 9.29 22.44
N THR A 17 9.65 8.80 21.68
CA THR A 17 9.47 7.38 21.40
C THR A 17 10.39 6.91 20.27
N ASP A 18 11.38 6.09 20.60
CA ASP A 18 12.34 5.54 19.64
C ASP A 18 11.72 4.53 18.68
N PHE A 19 12.28 4.46 17.46
CA PHE A 19 11.93 3.39 16.52
C PHE A 19 12.44 2.06 17.06
N LYS A 20 11.52 1.08 17.16
CA LYS A 20 11.83 -0.29 17.57
C LYS A 20 11.61 -1.25 16.40
N PHE A 21 12.60 -2.09 16.15
CA PHE A 21 12.55 -3.16 15.16
C PHE A 21 12.65 -4.49 15.87
N GLY A 22 11.50 -5.12 16.14
CA GLY A 22 11.43 -6.22 17.09
C GLY A 22 11.83 -5.76 18.51
N THR A 23 12.90 -6.31 19.05
CA THR A 23 13.45 -5.92 20.36
C THR A 23 14.60 -4.91 20.26
N ILE A 24 15.04 -4.56 19.06
CA ILE A 24 16.19 -3.71 18.79
C ILE A 24 15.74 -2.25 18.62
N THR A 25 16.51 -1.35 19.22
CA THR A 25 16.35 0.10 19.07
C THR A 25 17.65 0.65 18.46
N PRO A 26 17.71 0.84 17.14
CA PRO A 26 18.93 1.26 16.48
C PRO A 26 19.24 2.74 16.71
N ASP A 27 20.51 3.10 16.79
CA ASP A 27 20.97 4.48 16.89
C ASP A 27 20.78 5.27 15.59
N SER A 28 20.64 4.56 14.46
CA SER A 28 20.48 5.16 13.13
C SER A 28 19.41 4.48 12.29
N ILE A 29 18.70 5.30 11.56
CA ILE A 29 17.68 4.88 10.62
C ILE A 29 17.88 5.53 9.25
N TYR A 30 17.40 4.88 8.19
CA TYR A 30 17.24 5.51 6.89
C TYR A 30 15.76 5.68 6.60
N VAL A 31 15.39 6.85 6.10
CA VAL A 31 13.99 7.14 5.75
C VAL A 31 13.88 7.34 4.26
N LEU A 32 13.02 6.56 3.62
CA LEU A 32 12.63 6.70 2.23
C LEU A 32 11.19 7.24 2.20
N SER A 33 11.03 8.46 1.72
CA SER A 33 9.72 9.08 1.54
C SER A 33 9.32 8.99 0.08
N VAL A 34 8.19 8.32 -0.20
CA VAL A 34 7.59 8.26 -1.53
C VAL A 34 6.77 9.53 -1.74
N ASN A 35 7.07 10.27 -2.81
CA ASN A 35 6.35 11.50 -3.11
C ASN A 35 4.85 11.20 -3.32
N ARG A 36 3.99 11.97 -2.67
CA ARG A 36 2.53 11.83 -2.72
C ARG A 36 1.96 11.83 -4.15
N SER A 37 2.60 12.52 -5.07
CA SER A 37 2.20 12.51 -6.49
C SER A 37 2.42 11.16 -7.20
N ARG A 38 3.19 10.25 -6.59
CA ARG A 38 3.49 8.92 -7.15
C ARG A 38 2.48 7.86 -6.75
N PHE A 39 1.63 8.11 -5.78
CA PHE A 39 0.56 7.20 -5.36
C PHE A 39 -0.72 7.99 -5.07
N LYS A 40 -1.88 7.35 -5.19
CA LYS A 40 -3.18 8.02 -5.04
C LYS A 40 -3.54 8.26 -3.58
N GLU A 41 -4.10 7.26 -2.90
CA GLU A 41 -4.45 7.40 -1.50
C GLU A 41 -3.39 6.84 -0.58
N LYS A 42 -2.95 5.62 -0.85
CA LYS A 42 -2.07 4.82 0.01
C LYS A 42 -1.11 3.99 -0.84
N LEU A 43 -0.03 3.53 -0.23
CA LEU A 43 0.78 2.47 -0.79
C LEU A 43 0.12 1.12 -0.53
N TYR A 44 0.24 0.19 -1.49
CA TYR A 44 -0.40 -1.11 -1.38
C TYR A 44 0.52 -2.12 -0.68
N PRO A 45 0.21 -2.53 0.58
CA PRO A 45 1.02 -3.51 1.29
C PRO A 45 1.03 -4.86 0.57
N GLY A 46 2.14 -5.58 0.69
CA GLY A 46 2.32 -6.86 0.00
C GLY A 46 2.80 -6.74 -1.44
N THR A 47 3.19 -5.55 -1.88
CA THR A 47 3.74 -5.31 -3.23
C THR A 47 5.14 -4.72 -3.21
N LEU A 48 5.68 -4.43 -2.03
CA LEU A 48 7.03 -3.90 -1.88
C LEU A 48 8.08 -4.91 -2.35
N THR A 49 8.98 -4.44 -3.19
CA THR A 49 10.25 -5.11 -3.48
C THR A 49 11.35 -4.05 -3.52
N LEU A 50 12.24 -4.11 -2.57
CA LEU A 50 13.43 -3.26 -2.47
C LEU A 50 14.66 -4.15 -2.57
N VAL A 51 15.47 -3.95 -3.60
CA VAL A 51 16.72 -4.68 -3.80
C VAL A 51 17.90 -3.78 -3.48
N LEU A 52 18.73 -4.21 -2.55
CA LEU A 52 19.95 -3.53 -2.16
C LEU A 52 21.14 -4.42 -2.47
N SER A 53 22.25 -3.83 -2.92
CA SER A 53 23.50 -4.56 -3.18
C SER A 53 24.41 -4.49 -1.97
N GLY A 54 24.94 -5.64 -1.60
CA GLY A 54 26.06 -5.76 -0.68
C GLY A 54 27.40 -5.53 -1.34
N SER A 55 28.46 -6.05 -0.75
CA SER A 55 29.78 -6.10 -1.35
C SER A 55 29.83 -7.17 -2.46
N GLY A 56 30.42 -6.84 -3.59
CA GLY A 56 30.52 -7.77 -4.72
C GLY A 56 29.18 -8.02 -5.44
N THR A 57 28.82 -9.29 -5.62
CA THR A 57 27.60 -9.73 -6.31
C THR A 57 26.40 -9.94 -5.38
N ASP A 58 26.62 -9.80 -4.06
CA ASP A 58 25.61 -10.09 -3.08
C ASP A 58 24.49 -9.06 -3.08
N ARG A 59 23.27 -9.54 -2.89
CA ARG A 59 22.07 -8.72 -2.88
C ARG A 59 21.13 -9.18 -1.78
N ILE A 60 20.47 -8.22 -1.16
CA ILE A 60 19.32 -8.47 -0.31
C ILE A 60 18.07 -7.96 -0.99
N THR A 61 17.03 -8.75 -0.96
CA THR A 61 15.72 -8.37 -1.47
C THR A 61 14.76 -8.30 -0.29
N LEU A 62 14.10 -7.17 -0.13
CA LEU A 62 13.25 -6.85 1.00
C LEU A 62 11.81 -6.64 0.53
N THR A 63 10.88 -7.08 1.37
CA THR A 63 9.43 -6.89 1.20
C THR A 63 8.79 -6.58 2.55
N ASP A 64 7.52 -6.22 2.54
CA ASP A 64 6.73 -6.13 3.76
C ASP A 64 6.06 -7.47 4.11
N ASN A 65 5.76 -7.67 5.38
CA ASN A 65 5.18 -8.92 5.90
C ASN A 65 3.64 -8.93 5.91
N SER A 66 2.99 -8.02 5.22
CA SER A 66 1.52 -7.85 5.26
C SER A 66 0.75 -9.11 4.86
N LYS A 67 1.28 -9.91 3.94
CA LYS A 67 0.64 -11.16 3.49
C LYS A 67 0.83 -12.34 4.45
N THR A 68 1.80 -12.25 5.35
CA THR A 68 2.14 -13.33 6.28
C THR A 68 1.76 -13.02 7.72
N SER A 69 1.64 -11.74 8.06
CA SER A 69 1.22 -11.31 9.40
C SER A 69 -0.29 -11.53 9.60
N ALA A 70 -0.64 -12.23 10.65
CA ALA A 70 -2.04 -12.44 11.04
C ALA A 70 -2.72 -11.18 11.61
N THR A 71 -1.94 -10.21 12.06
CA THR A 71 -2.44 -8.97 12.67
C THR A 71 -1.78 -7.76 12.04
N VAL A 72 -2.56 -6.71 11.85
CA VAL A 72 -2.06 -5.41 11.40
C VAL A 72 -1.71 -4.57 12.62
N SER A 73 -0.49 -4.06 12.66
CA SER A 73 -0.07 -3.08 13.66
C SER A 73 -0.45 -1.67 13.21
N TYR A 74 -0.74 -0.82 14.18
CA TYR A 74 -1.09 0.58 13.93
C TYR A 74 -0.20 1.51 14.75
N SER A 75 0.09 2.66 14.17
CA SER A 75 0.69 3.82 14.83
C SER A 75 -0.16 5.05 14.56
N ASP A 76 0.25 6.22 15.04
CA ASP A 76 -0.44 7.47 14.73
C ASP A 76 -0.42 7.81 13.23
N ALA A 77 0.56 7.27 12.49
CA ALA A 77 0.64 7.37 11.04
C ALA A 77 -0.20 6.34 10.27
N GLY A 78 -1.03 5.52 10.94
CA GLY A 78 -1.86 4.48 10.34
C GLY A 78 -1.26 3.07 10.44
N ARG A 79 -1.49 2.27 9.41
CA ARG A 79 -1.01 0.88 9.33
C ARG A 79 0.52 0.80 9.31
N VAL A 80 1.06 -0.21 9.99
CA VAL A 80 2.50 -0.47 10.03
C VAL A 80 2.78 -1.94 9.74
N PHE A 81 3.74 -2.19 8.86
CA PHE A 81 4.20 -3.53 8.53
C PHE A 81 5.72 -3.61 8.67
N ASP A 82 6.22 -4.73 9.16
CA ASP A 82 7.66 -4.96 9.22
C ASP A 82 8.21 -5.28 7.83
N ILE A 83 9.42 -4.77 7.56
CA ILE A 83 10.17 -5.09 6.35
C ILE A 83 11.12 -6.23 6.65
N VAL A 84 11.02 -7.25 5.83
CA VAL A 84 11.68 -8.54 5.99
C VAL A 84 12.32 -8.98 4.68
N SER A 85 13.15 -10.02 4.70
CA SER A 85 13.69 -10.58 3.46
C SER A 85 12.59 -11.25 2.63
N GLY A 86 12.54 -10.91 1.35
CA GLY A 86 11.49 -11.42 0.46
C GLY A 86 11.22 -10.52 -0.74
N SER A 87 10.20 -10.84 -1.52
CA SER A 87 9.81 -10.10 -2.72
C SER A 87 8.30 -10.09 -2.90
N ALA A 88 7.73 -8.92 -3.21
CA ALA A 88 6.31 -8.74 -3.53
C ALA A 88 5.36 -9.39 -2.51
N GLY A 89 5.67 -9.25 -1.23
CA GLY A 89 4.88 -9.79 -0.11
C GLY A 89 5.14 -11.28 0.18
N THR A 90 6.02 -11.94 -0.57
CA THR A 90 6.46 -13.31 -0.29
C THR A 90 7.72 -13.27 0.56
N VAL A 91 7.62 -13.72 1.80
CA VAL A 91 8.73 -13.75 2.76
C VAL A 91 9.63 -14.94 2.49
N TYR A 92 10.95 -14.72 2.47
CA TYR A 92 11.91 -15.79 2.31
C TYR A 92 12.17 -16.49 3.66
N THR A 93 12.21 -17.82 3.62
CA THR A 93 12.57 -18.69 4.74
C THR A 93 13.93 -19.31 4.45
N GLY A 94 15.02 -18.68 4.86
CA GLY A 94 16.37 -19.16 4.55
C GLY A 94 17.30 -19.11 5.77
N VAL A 95 18.52 -19.62 5.60
CA VAL A 95 19.50 -19.83 6.68
C VAL A 95 19.92 -18.52 7.35
N ASN A 96 19.92 -17.40 6.63
CA ASN A 96 20.31 -16.08 7.13
C ASN A 96 19.12 -15.11 7.26
N SER A 97 17.91 -15.60 7.08
CA SER A 97 16.68 -14.91 7.47
C SER A 97 15.90 -15.90 8.31
N THR A 98 15.84 -15.71 9.60
CA THR A 98 14.96 -16.47 10.49
C THR A 98 13.48 -16.21 10.13
N GLY A 99 13.16 -16.36 8.86
CA GLY A 99 11.87 -16.11 8.25
C GLY A 99 11.53 -14.64 8.05
N HIS A 100 12.04 -13.68 8.87
CA HIS A 100 11.53 -12.33 8.88
C HIS A 100 12.55 -11.21 9.08
N SER A 101 13.73 -11.53 9.61
CA SER A 101 14.71 -10.51 10.01
C SER A 101 16.14 -11.09 10.03
N ASN A 102 17.12 -10.25 10.25
CA ASN A 102 18.48 -10.68 10.61
C ASN A 102 18.68 -10.63 12.14
N VAL A 103 19.93 -10.81 12.60
CA VAL A 103 20.28 -10.78 14.03
C VAL A 103 19.97 -9.45 14.71
N SER A 104 19.98 -8.35 13.98
CA SER A 104 19.66 -6.99 14.45
C SER A 104 18.20 -6.60 14.26
N GLY A 105 17.29 -7.54 14.07
CA GLY A 105 15.85 -7.34 13.96
C GLY A 105 15.34 -7.20 12.52
N PRO A 106 14.05 -6.85 12.32
CA PRO A 106 13.52 -6.54 11.01
C PRO A 106 14.28 -5.44 10.31
N TYR A 107 14.36 -5.52 8.97
CA TYR A 107 15.10 -4.54 8.17
C TYR A 107 14.45 -3.16 8.11
N GLY A 108 13.23 -3.04 8.58
CA GLY A 108 12.55 -1.76 8.58
C GLY A 108 11.07 -1.87 8.89
N LYS A 109 10.37 -0.74 8.69
CA LYS A 109 8.91 -0.61 8.79
C LYS A 109 8.37 0.14 7.58
N LEU A 110 7.26 -0.33 7.03
CA LEU A 110 6.48 0.31 5.99
C LEU A 110 5.26 0.99 6.63
N TYR A 111 5.09 2.28 6.36
CA TYR A 111 3.93 3.09 6.73
C TYR A 111 3.15 3.45 5.45
N PRO A 112 2.24 2.59 4.98
CA PRO A 112 1.63 2.73 3.66
C PRO A 112 0.70 3.94 3.55
N ASP A 113 0.06 4.33 4.65
CA ASP A 113 -0.94 5.40 4.66
C ASP A 113 -0.31 6.80 4.49
N VAL A 114 0.95 6.95 4.89
CA VAL A 114 1.72 8.20 4.73
C VAL A 114 2.81 8.12 3.66
N GLY A 115 3.07 6.94 3.11
CA GLY A 115 4.05 6.75 2.04
C GLY A 115 5.50 6.78 2.53
N ILE A 116 5.77 6.30 3.73
CA ILE A 116 7.11 6.32 4.34
C ILE A 116 7.60 4.91 4.62
N ILE A 117 8.88 4.69 4.36
CA ILE A 117 9.61 3.48 4.69
C ILE A 117 10.76 3.89 5.62
N VAL A 118 10.82 3.29 6.79
CA VAL A 118 11.93 3.45 7.74
C VAL A 118 12.76 2.18 7.74
N LEU A 119 14.03 2.29 7.41
CA LEU A 119 14.95 1.15 7.38
C LEU A 119 15.84 1.15 8.62
N ASN A 120 16.08 -0.03 9.15
CA ASN A 120 16.95 -0.30 10.28
C ASN A 120 18.42 -0.26 9.84
N GLY A 121 19.12 0.78 10.27
CA GLY A 121 20.52 0.99 9.90
C GLY A 121 21.45 -0.12 10.41
N GLU A 122 21.21 -0.64 11.60
CA GLU A 122 22.03 -1.71 12.19
C GLU A 122 21.88 -3.01 11.41
N ALA A 123 20.62 -3.42 11.11
CA ALA A 123 20.37 -4.62 10.33
C ALA A 123 20.97 -4.57 8.92
N LEU A 124 21.04 -3.38 8.31
CA LEU A 124 21.71 -3.20 7.01
C LEU A 124 23.23 -3.13 7.12
N ASN A 125 23.76 -2.69 8.27
CA ASN A 125 25.20 -2.63 8.53
C ASN A 125 25.81 -4.00 8.81
N ASP A 126 25.02 -4.96 9.26
CA ASP A 126 25.49 -6.32 9.51
C ASP A 126 26.18 -6.91 8.28
N SER A 127 27.06 -7.85 8.51
CA SER A 127 27.76 -8.56 7.44
C SER A 127 26.77 -9.34 6.58
N ILE A 128 27.16 -9.64 5.35
CA ILE A 128 26.32 -10.43 4.43
C ILE A 128 26.06 -11.83 5.01
N GLY A 129 27.04 -12.40 5.73
CA GLY A 129 26.88 -13.68 6.44
C GLY A 129 25.80 -13.65 7.52
N ASP A 130 25.57 -12.49 8.10
CA ASP A 130 24.57 -12.24 9.14
C ASP A 130 23.26 -11.63 8.57
N GLY A 131 23.13 -11.60 7.25
CA GLY A 131 21.93 -11.13 6.56
C GLY A 131 21.88 -9.64 6.28
N GLY A 132 22.94 -8.87 6.55
CA GLY A 132 23.08 -7.47 6.18
C GLY A 132 23.65 -7.25 4.79
N ILE A 133 24.02 -6.01 4.49
CA ILE A 133 24.68 -5.63 3.22
C ILE A 133 26.05 -4.99 3.46
N GLY A 134 26.54 -4.99 4.70
CA GLY A 134 27.77 -4.31 5.08
C GLY A 134 27.69 -2.81 4.79
N LEU A 135 26.58 -2.18 5.09
CA LEU A 135 26.41 -0.74 4.96
C LEU A 135 27.16 -0.07 6.09
N VAL A 136 28.38 0.41 5.81
CA VAL A 136 29.19 1.11 6.80
C VAL A 136 28.47 2.39 7.21
N ILE A 137 27.93 2.38 8.41
CA ILE A 137 27.51 3.59 9.09
C ILE A 137 28.76 4.15 9.72
N ASP A 138 29.24 5.30 9.22
CA ASP A 138 30.41 5.95 9.80
C ASP A 138 30.20 6.21 11.29
N GLU A 139 30.90 5.47 12.13
CA GLU A 139 30.80 5.59 13.58
C GLU A 139 31.32 6.95 14.07
N TRP A 140 30.59 7.52 15.00
CA TRP A 140 31.03 8.66 15.77
C TRP A 140 32.35 8.30 16.53
N PRO A 141 33.42 9.14 16.59
CA PRO A 141 33.37 10.63 16.61
C PRO A 141 34.23 11.36 15.57
N THR A 142 34.70 10.71 14.52
CA THR A 142 35.77 11.27 13.66
C THR A 142 35.32 12.22 12.53
N VAL A 143 34.05 12.30 12.23
CA VAL A 143 33.54 13.13 11.13
C VAL A 143 32.42 14.06 11.63
N SER A 144 32.34 15.28 11.07
CA SER A 144 31.27 16.23 11.39
C SER A 144 29.89 15.62 11.17
N PRO A 145 28.90 15.83 12.07
CA PRO A 145 27.54 15.27 11.96
C PRO A 145 26.84 15.53 10.61
N ARG A 146 27.12 16.67 9.98
CA ARG A 146 26.59 17.02 8.65
C ARG A 146 27.11 16.10 7.54
N ASN A 147 28.37 15.75 7.61
CA ASN A 147 29.01 14.92 6.57
C ASN A 147 28.63 13.45 6.72
N LYS A 148 28.32 12.97 7.93
CA LYS A 148 27.89 11.61 8.19
C LYS A 148 26.58 11.26 7.53
N ASN A 149 25.55 12.09 7.73
CA ASN A 149 24.24 11.87 7.12
C ASN A 149 24.33 11.87 5.58
N LEU A 150 25.17 12.73 5.01
CA LEU A 150 25.40 12.79 3.57
C LEU A 150 26.13 11.53 3.08
N ALA A 151 27.21 11.13 3.75
CA ALA A 151 27.98 9.94 3.38
C ALA A 151 27.14 8.65 3.49
N SER A 152 26.45 8.47 4.61
CA SER A 152 25.58 7.32 4.84
C SER A 152 24.39 7.29 3.86
N GLY A 153 23.74 8.43 3.63
CA GLY A 153 22.67 8.56 2.64
C GLY A 153 23.15 8.28 1.22
N SER A 154 24.31 8.80 0.83
CA SER A 154 24.94 8.52 -0.46
C SER A 154 25.32 7.06 -0.62
N SER A 155 25.85 6.44 0.42
CA SER A 155 26.15 5.01 0.44
C SER A 155 24.87 4.18 0.26
N MET A 156 23.81 4.51 0.98
CA MET A 156 22.52 3.83 0.84
C MET A 156 21.93 3.95 -0.56
N ILE A 157 21.97 5.13 -1.16
CA ILE A 157 21.49 5.38 -2.53
C ILE A 157 22.31 4.56 -3.54
N SER A 158 23.64 4.51 -3.39
CA SER A 158 24.52 3.74 -4.29
C SER A 158 24.27 2.23 -4.23
N ARG A 159 23.76 1.73 -3.10
CA ARG A 159 23.40 0.32 -2.89
C ARG A 159 22.04 -0.04 -3.46
N GLY A 160 21.17 0.92 -3.72
CA GLY A 160 19.86 0.68 -4.32
C GLY A 160 19.97 0.14 -5.74
N LYS A 161 19.30 -0.98 -6.04
CA LYS A 161 19.25 -1.61 -7.36
C LYS A 161 17.88 -1.54 -7.99
N SER A 162 16.86 -1.82 -7.23
CA SER A 162 15.49 -1.72 -7.70
C SER A 162 14.54 -1.41 -6.54
N PHE A 163 13.50 -0.65 -6.84
CA PHE A 163 12.43 -0.34 -5.93
C PHE A 163 11.10 -0.42 -6.67
N THR A 164 10.24 -1.31 -6.23
CA THR A 164 8.90 -1.50 -6.79
C THR A 164 7.89 -1.50 -5.66
N LEU A 165 6.84 -0.70 -5.80
CA LEU A 165 5.74 -0.62 -4.84
C LEU A 165 4.52 -0.07 -5.57
N GLN A 166 3.36 -0.71 -5.40
CA GLN A 166 2.11 -0.28 -6.01
C GLN A 166 1.32 0.66 -5.10
N SER A 167 0.38 1.39 -5.69
CA SER A 167 -0.56 2.22 -4.94
C SER A 167 -1.88 1.48 -4.70
N GLU A 168 -2.58 1.88 -3.63
CA GLU A 168 -3.91 1.42 -3.26
C GLU A 168 -4.86 2.62 -3.30
N GLU A 169 -6.08 2.39 -3.78
CA GLU A 169 -7.16 3.39 -3.80
C GLU A 169 -8.43 2.73 -3.29
N THR A 170 -9.15 3.41 -2.42
CA THR A 170 -10.45 2.94 -1.91
C THR A 170 -11.54 3.43 -2.85
N ILE A 171 -12.25 2.49 -3.48
CA ILE A 171 -13.40 2.80 -4.34
C ILE A 171 -14.67 2.48 -3.57
N THR A 172 -15.50 3.50 -3.35
CA THR A 172 -16.82 3.34 -2.77
C THR A 172 -17.83 3.03 -3.87
N SER A 173 -18.53 1.91 -3.75
CA SER A 173 -19.59 1.51 -4.66
C SER A 173 -20.93 1.55 -3.95
N ASN A 174 -21.90 2.23 -4.56
CA ASN A 174 -23.28 2.24 -4.09
C ASN A 174 -24.11 1.29 -4.95
N TYR A 175 -24.78 0.34 -4.31
CA TYR A 175 -25.68 -0.59 -4.97
C TYR A 175 -27.11 -0.09 -4.80
N ILE A 176 -27.76 0.24 -5.93
CA ILE A 176 -29.14 0.70 -5.95
C ILE A 176 -30.01 -0.42 -6.51
N PHE A 177 -30.94 -0.91 -5.70
CA PHE A 177 -31.89 -1.93 -6.12
C PHE A 177 -33.13 -1.29 -6.70
N VAL A 178 -33.42 -1.58 -7.97
CA VAL A 178 -34.61 -1.10 -8.67
C VAL A 178 -35.54 -2.29 -8.92
N ARG A 179 -36.80 -2.14 -8.52
CA ARG A 179 -37.87 -3.13 -8.75
C ARG A 179 -39.01 -2.50 -9.55
N VAL A 180 -39.35 -3.16 -10.63
CA VAL A 180 -40.52 -2.82 -11.46
C VAL A 180 -41.56 -3.93 -11.33
N ARG A 181 -42.81 -3.57 -11.07
CA ARG A 181 -43.93 -4.54 -11.00
C ARG A 181 -44.43 -4.83 -12.39
N ASN A 182 -45.06 -6.01 -12.57
CA ASN A 182 -45.61 -6.43 -13.87
C ASN A 182 -46.70 -5.49 -14.43
N ASN A 183 -47.38 -4.73 -13.59
CA ASN A 183 -48.40 -3.77 -13.99
C ASN A 183 -47.82 -2.37 -14.28
N GLU A 184 -46.51 -2.20 -14.15
CA GLU A 184 -45.83 -0.97 -14.45
C GLU A 184 -45.06 -1.11 -15.77
N PHE A 185 -45.04 -0.08 -16.60
CA PHE A 185 -44.30 -0.05 -17.88
C PHE A 185 -44.59 -1.18 -18.87
N ASN A 186 -45.77 -1.80 -18.77
CA ASN A 186 -46.21 -2.90 -19.64
C ASN A 186 -47.04 -2.42 -20.86
N TYR A 187 -47.15 -1.12 -21.08
CA TYR A 187 -47.81 -0.51 -22.20
C TYR A 187 -46.92 0.49 -22.92
N SER A 188 -47.03 0.53 -24.24
CA SER A 188 -46.28 1.48 -25.07
C SER A 188 -47.17 1.99 -26.19
N THR A 189 -47.02 3.25 -26.59
CA THR A 189 -47.67 3.84 -27.73
C THR A 189 -46.95 3.56 -29.06
N ASN A 190 -45.90 2.78 -29.04
CA ASN A 190 -45.15 2.44 -30.25
C ASN A 190 -46.03 1.60 -31.20
N PRO A 191 -46.14 1.97 -32.52
CA PRO A 191 -46.93 1.24 -33.50
C PRO A 191 -46.57 -0.23 -33.71
N SER A 192 -45.32 -0.61 -33.32
CA SER A 192 -44.92 -2.04 -33.32
C SER A 192 -45.56 -2.84 -32.18
N TYR A 193 -46.02 -2.16 -31.13
CA TYR A 193 -46.53 -2.76 -29.89
C TYR A 193 -48.06 -2.73 -29.83
N ILE A 194 -48.68 -1.67 -30.38
CA ILE A 194 -50.13 -1.47 -30.40
C ILE A 194 -50.68 -1.37 -31.83
N THR A 195 -51.97 -1.62 -31.99
CA THR A 195 -52.74 -1.35 -33.24
C THR A 195 -53.11 0.12 -33.33
N GLY A 196 -53.58 0.56 -34.46
CA GLY A 196 -54.11 1.93 -34.66
C GLY A 196 -55.31 2.27 -33.76
N SER A 197 -56.00 1.26 -33.22
CA SER A 197 -57.09 1.38 -32.25
C SER A 197 -56.61 1.36 -30.79
N GLY A 198 -55.30 1.23 -30.56
CA GLY A 198 -54.72 1.21 -29.22
C GLY A 198 -54.69 -0.15 -28.53
N GLU A 199 -55.05 -1.23 -29.25
CA GLU A 199 -55.01 -2.59 -28.74
C GLU A 199 -53.60 -3.20 -28.84
N LEU A 200 -53.24 -4.03 -27.89
CA LEU A 200 -51.95 -4.74 -27.90
C LEU A 200 -51.90 -5.75 -29.06
N ARG A 201 -50.84 -5.76 -29.83
CA ARG A 201 -50.61 -6.65 -30.97
C ARG A 201 -50.24 -8.08 -30.56
N HIS A 202 -49.70 -8.26 -29.34
CA HIS A 202 -49.16 -9.53 -28.88
C HIS A 202 -49.98 -10.06 -27.69
N ASP A 203 -50.66 -11.14 -27.86
CA ASP A 203 -51.49 -11.79 -26.82
C ASP A 203 -50.69 -12.16 -25.54
N VAL A 204 -49.41 -12.42 -25.70
CA VAL A 204 -48.50 -12.70 -24.57
C VAL A 204 -48.44 -11.52 -23.62
N MET A 205 -48.54 -10.30 -24.12
CA MET A 205 -48.49 -9.07 -23.31
C MET A 205 -49.80 -8.77 -22.61
N ILE A 206 -50.91 -9.38 -23.04
CA ILE A 206 -52.23 -9.24 -22.40
C ILE A 206 -52.34 -10.14 -21.17
N ASN A 207 -51.91 -11.41 -21.31
CA ASN A 207 -52.09 -12.40 -20.25
C ASN A 207 -50.94 -12.46 -19.26
N THR A 208 -49.69 -12.26 -19.73
CA THR A 208 -48.49 -12.34 -18.90
C THR A 208 -47.47 -11.28 -19.32
N PRO A 209 -47.76 -10.00 -19.07
CA PRO A 209 -46.89 -8.92 -19.50
C PRO A 209 -45.51 -9.03 -18.83
N GLN A 210 -44.47 -9.06 -19.63
CA GLN A 210 -43.09 -9.03 -19.18
C GLN A 210 -42.39 -7.82 -19.77
N ALA A 211 -42.03 -6.87 -18.92
CA ALA A 211 -41.20 -5.75 -19.30
C ALA A 211 -39.76 -6.00 -18.86
N TYR A 212 -38.81 -5.78 -19.76
CA TYR A 212 -37.41 -5.89 -19.49
C TYR A 212 -36.82 -4.49 -19.31
N ILE A 213 -36.13 -4.28 -18.18
CA ILE A 213 -35.42 -3.04 -17.91
C ILE A 213 -34.17 -3.02 -18.79
N THR A 214 -34.05 -2.07 -19.70
CA THR A 214 -32.90 -1.90 -20.57
C THR A 214 -31.95 -0.84 -20.06
N THR A 215 -32.49 0.16 -19.34
CA THR A 215 -31.72 1.31 -18.84
C THR A 215 -32.32 1.81 -17.54
N VAL A 216 -31.48 2.21 -16.63
CA VAL A 216 -31.84 2.89 -15.37
C VAL A 216 -31.05 4.18 -15.31
N GLY A 217 -31.75 5.31 -15.24
CA GLY A 217 -31.13 6.62 -15.05
C GLY A 217 -31.14 7.01 -13.58
N LEU A 218 -30.02 7.53 -13.09
CA LEU A 218 -29.90 8.11 -11.77
C LEU A 218 -30.03 9.63 -11.89
N TYR A 219 -30.95 10.22 -11.14
CA TYR A 219 -31.20 11.65 -11.13
C TYR A 219 -30.94 12.23 -9.75
N ASN A 220 -30.39 13.44 -9.69
CA ASN A 220 -30.29 14.21 -8.46
C ASN A 220 -31.63 14.88 -8.10
N ASP A 221 -31.67 15.58 -6.95
CA ASP A 221 -32.88 16.29 -6.49
C ASP A 221 -33.33 17.43 -7.41
N ASN A 222 -32.45 17.90 -8.29
CA ASN A 222 -32.75 18.90 -9.31
C ASN A 222 -33.28 18.29 -10.64
N ASN A 223 -33.46 16.97 -10.71
CA ASN A 223 -33.77 16.20 -11.91
C ASN A 223 -32.68 16.22 -13.00
N ASP A 224 -31.42 16.44 -12.65
CA ASP A 224 -30.30 16.28 -13.58
C ASP A 224 -29.85 14.82 -13.61
N LEU A 225 -29.63 14.28 -14.81
CA LEU A 225 -29.10 12.92 -14.98
C LEU A 225 -27.65 12.87 -14.51
N VAL A 226 -27.37 12.05 -13.52
CA VAL A 226 -26.02 11.92 -12.93
C VAL A 226 -25.35 10.58 -13.23
N GLY A 227 -26.11 9.61 -13.77
CA GLY A 227 -25.58 8.30 -14.18
C GLY A 227 -26.60 7.40 -14.84
#